data_e6c1ed1105db6873636c9ea6064716f7
#
_entry.id   e6c1ed1105db6873636c9ea6064716f7
#
_cell.length_a   1.000
_cell.length_b   1.000
_cell.length_c   1.000
_cell.angle_alpha   90.00
_cell.angle_beta   90.00
_cell.angle_gamma   90.00
#
_symmetry.space_group_name_H-M   'P 1'
#
loop_
_entity.id
_entity.type
_entity.pdbx_description
1 polymer ?
#
loop_
_entity_poly.entity_id
_entity_poly.type
_entity_poly.pdbx_seq_one_letter_code
_entity_poly.pdbx_strand_id
1 'polypeptide(L)'
;MTDIKVGNPFATWHGMDRKSINWHPTIDENRCTGCGLCVVTCGEKRNVFGYDSDKGKAVVMFPDNCMVGCNNCQVACLFNAITFPDKSYLKSVLESIPRERMQKELQKKINDNPSLLALAVNDVHS
;
A
#
# COMPACT_ATOMS: atom_id res chain seq x y z
N MET A 1 -1.75 22.21 15.41
CA MET A 1 -1.75 21.70 15.12
C MET A 1 -1.13 21.22 14.77
N THR A 2 -0.66 21.22 14.63
CA THR A 2 -0.15 20.66 14.23
C THR A 2 -0.18 19.59 13.95
N ASP A 3 -0.49 18.92 14.33
CA ASP A 3 -0.77 17.79 14.15
C ASP A 3 -0.86 17.52 12.87
N ILE A 4 -1.21 18.14 12.48
CA ILE A 4 -1.40 18.14 11.28
C ILE A 4 -0.31 17.75 10.57
N LYS A 5 0.60 18.30 10.72
CA LYS A 5 1.61 18.08 10.11
C LYS A 5 2.09 16.87 10.30
N VAL A 6 1.90 16.42 11.30
CA VAL A 6 2.28 15.24 11.57
C VAL A 6 1.63 14.44 10.64
N GLY A 7 0.62 14.87 10.34
CA GLY A 7 -0.02 14.48 9.31
C GLY A 7 -0.11 13.13 8.83
N ASN A 8 -0.32 13.00 7.59
CA ASN A 8 -0.58 11.73 6.93
C ASN A 8 0.74 10.99 6.64
N PRO A 9 0.98 9.85 7.31
CA PRO A 9 2.20 9.08 7.05
C PRO A 9 2.20 8.46 5.67
N PHE A 10 1.07 8.47 4.98
CA PHE A 10 0.94 7.88 3.65
C PHE A 10 1.03 8.92 2.55
N ALA A 11 1.43 10.15 2.87
CA ALA A 11 1.44 11.24 1.89
C ALA A 11 2.52 11.08 0.84
N THR A 12 3.61 10.38 1.16
CA THR A 12 4.70 10.17 0.22
C THR A 12 5.10 8.70 0.16
N TRP A 13 5.72 8.32 -0.95
CA TRP A 13 6.24 6.97 -1.13
C TRP A 13 7.57 7.10 -1.86
N HIS A 14 8.65 6.74 -1.18
CA HIS A 14 10.03 6.87 -1.71
C HIS A 14 10.29 8.29 -2.23
N GLY A 15 9.81 9.27 -1.48
CA GLY A 15 10.03 10.67 -1.83
C GLY A 15 9.09 11.23 -2.86
N MET A 16 8.23 10.40 -3.45
CA MET A 16 7.24 10.86 -4.43
C MET A 16 5.92 11.17 -3.72
N ASP A 17 5.19 12.13 -4.27
CA ASP A 17 3.85 12.42 -3.79
C ASP A 17 2.99 11.19 -4.04
N ARG A 18 2.43 10.62 -2.98
CA ARG A 18 1.62 9.41 -3.10
C ARG A 18 0.46 9.59 -4.08
N LYS A 19 -0.10 10.78 -4.14
CA LYS A 19 -1.23 11.05 -5.05
C LYS A 19 -0.83 11.00 -6.51
N SER A 20 0.46 11.11 -6.80
CA SER A 20 0.93 11.02 -8.18
C SER A 20 1.01 9.56 -8.65
N ILE A 21 0.86 8.61 -7.73
CA ILE A 21 0.95 7.19 -8.06
C ILE A 21 -0.47 6.61 -8.13
N ASN A 22 -0.84 6.13 -9.30
CA ASN A 22 -2.19 5.60 -9.52
C ASN A 22 -2.26 4.14 -9.10
N TRP A 23 -2.07 3.88 -7.81
CA TRP A 23 -2.21 2.54 -7.25
C TRP A 23 -3.27 2.57 -6.17
N HIS A 24 -4.41 1.98 -6.46
CA HIS A 24 -5.51 1.85 -5.51
C HIS A 24 -6.48 0.79 -6.02
N PRO A 25 -7.27 0.20 -5.11
CA PRO A 25 -8.26 -0.77 -5.54
C PRO A 25 -9.45 -0.08 -6.19
N THR A 26 -10.10 -0.80 -7.09
CA THR A 26 -11.37 -0.41 -7.67
C THR A 26 -12.36 -1.53 -7.40
N ILE A 27 -13.55 -1.19 -6.93
CA ILE A 27 -14.58 -2.17 -6.58
C ILE A 27 -15.65 -2.20 -7.66
N ASP A 28 -15.95 -3.40 -8.15
CA ASP A 28 -17.07 -3.61 -9.05
C ASP A 28 -18.30 -3.87 -8.19
N GLU A 29 -19.18 -2.89 -8.10
CA GLU A 29 -20.37 -3.00 -7.26
C GLU A 29 -21.25 -4.19 -7.61
N ASN A 30 -21.24 -4.59 -8.87
CA ASN A 30 -22.08 -5.70 -9.30
C ASN A 30 -21.58 -7.04 -8.77
N ARG A 31 -20.30 -7.14 -8.48
CA ARG A 31 -19.72 -8.37 -7.94
C ARG A 31 -19.58 -8.35 -6.43
N CYS A 32 -19.55 -7.15 -5.85
CA CYS A 32 -19.39 -7.01 -4.40
C CYS A 32 -20.66 -7.52 -3.71
N THR A 33 -20.50 -8.43 -2.75
CA THR A 33 -21.62 -8.97 -1.98
C THR A 33 -21.79 -8.31 -0.62
N GLY A 34 -20.87 -7.42 -0.26
CA GLY A 34 -20.95 -6.75 1.04
C GLY A 34 -20.44 -7.59 2.20
N CYS A 35 -19.61 -8.59 1.92
CA CYS A 35 -19.11 -9.47 2.99
C CYS A 35 -18.13 -8.75 3.94
N GLY A 36 -17.52 -7.65 3.49
CA GLY A 36 -16.66 -6.84 4.35
C GLY A 36 -15.24 -7.34 4.54
N LEU A 37 -14.85 -8.44 3.90
CA LEU A 37 -13.51 -8.98 4.07
C LEU A 37 -12.42 -8.00 3.66
N CYS A 38 -12.66 -7.22 2.60
CA CYS A 38 -11.67 -6.24 2.16
C CYS A 38 -11.46 -5.14 3.20
N VAL A 39 -12.54 -4.72 3.85
CA VAL A 39 -12.46 -3.70 4.89
C VAL A 39 -11.61 -4.19 6.05
N VAL A 40 -11.83 -5.44 6.45
CA VAL A 40 -11.12 -6.04 7.57
C VAL A 40 -9.67 -6.36 7.21
N THR A 41 -9.45 -6.84 5.99
CA THR A 41 -8.12 -7.26 5.55
C THR A 41 -7.16 -6.09 5.38
N CYS A 42 -7.67 -4.93 4.98
CA CYS A 42 -6.85 -3.73 4.90
C CYS A 42 -6.47 -3.32 6.32
N GLY A 43 -5.19 -3.09 6.56
CA GLY A 43 -4.72 -2.81 7.91
C GLY A 43 -5.40 -1.61 8.55
N GLU A 44 -5.54 -1.65 9.86
CA GLU A 44 -6.25 -0.62 10.62
C GLU A 44 -5.75 0.78 10.36
N LYS A 45 -4.46 0.92 10.17
CA LYS A 45 -3.88 2.25 10.04
C LYS A 45 -4.11 2.86 8.66
N ARG A 46 -4.40 2.03 7.68
CA ARG A 46 -4.56 2.53 6.32
C ARG A 46 -6.02 2.83 5.99
N ASN A 47 -6.91 1.94 6.38
CA ASN A 47 -8.36 2.16 6.22
C ASN A 47 -8.75 2.67 4.83
N VAL A 48 -8.23 1.98 3.81
CA VAL A 48 -8.53 2.37 2.42
C VAL A 48 -10.01 2.24 2.13
N PHE A 49 -10.66 1.23 2.73
CA PHE A 49 -12.06 0.93 2.47
C PHE A 49 -12.97 1.38 3.60
N GLY A 50 -14.18 1.74 3.22
CA GLY A 50 -15.27 1.92 4.15
C GLY A 50 -16.41 0.99 3.77
N TYR A 51 -17.52 1.08 4.48
CA TYR A 51 -18.67 0.25 4.23
C TYR A 51 -19.91 1.12 4.11
N ASP A 52 -20.60 0.98 2.98
CA ASP A 52 -21.86 1.71 2.77
C ASP A 52 -22.98 0.81 3.25
N SER A 53 -23.50 1.08 4.43
CA SER A 53 -24.54 0.26 5.05
C SER A 53 -25.87 0.35 4.32
N ASP A 54 -26.12 1.45 3.62
CA ASP A 54 -27.37 1.58 2.87
C ASP A 54 -27.39 0.66 1.66
N LYS A 55 -26.26 0.52 0.99
CA LYS A 55 -26.16 -0.36 -0.16
C LYS A 55 -25.71 -1.77 0.20
N GLY A 56 -25.16 -1.94 1.40
CA GLY A 56 -24.56 -3.21 1.79
C GLY A 56 -23.34 -3.54 0.96
N LYS A 57 -22.51 -2.56 0.69
CA LYS A 57 -21.34 -2.70 -0.17
C LYS A 57 -20.11 -2.03 0.44
N ALA A 58 -18.94 -2.54 0.09
CA ALA A 58 -17.70 -1.87 0.43
C ALA A 58 -17.48 -0.72 -0.54
N VAL A 59 -16.82 0.33 -0.08
CA VAL A 59 -16.49 1.49 -0.90
C VAL A 59 -15.03 1.88 -0.66
N VAL A 60 -14.39 2.46 -1.65
CA VAL A 60 -13.03 2.96 -1.51
C VAL A 60 -13.12 4.38 -0.98
N MET A 61 -12.60 4.61 0.22
CA MET A 61 -12.67 5.93 0.87
C MET A 61 -11.37 6.69 0.83
N PHE A 62 -10.26 6.01 1.09
CA PHE A 62 -8.95 6.66 1.14
C PHE A 62 -7.98 5.93 0.22
N PRO A 63 -8.14 6.10 -1.10
CA PRO A 63 -7.35 5.32 -2.07
C PRO A 63 -5.85 5.54 -1.93
N ASP A 64 -5.43 6.73 -1.54
CA ASP A 64 -4.00 7.04 -1.44
C ASP A 64 -3.35 6.43 -0.20
N ASN A 65 -4.14 5.87 0.70
CA ASN A 65 -3.60 5.19 1.86
C ASN A 65 -3.16 3.75 1.52
N CYS A 66 -3.55 3.25 0.35
CA CYS A 66 -3.18 1.91 -0.07
C CYS A 66 -1.67 1.82 -0.26
N MET A 67 -1.05 0.77 0.30
CA MET A 67 0.38 0.58 0.11
C MET A 67 0.64 0.25 -1.36
N VAL A 68 1.56 0.97 -1.99
CA VAL A 68 1.88 0.72 -3.39
C VAL A 68 2.35 -0.73 -3.55
N GLY A 69 1.71 -1.45 -4.44
CA GLY A 69 2.02 -2.86 -4.67
C GLY A 69 1.23 -3.85 -3.82
N CYS A 70 0.48 -3.37 -2.83
CA CYS A 70 -0.31 -4.26 -1.97
C CYS A 70 -1.60 -4.66 -2.68
N ASN A 71 -1.95 -5.93 -2.63
CA ASN A 71 -3.21 -6.42 -3.22
C ASN A 71 -3.89 -7.44 -2.33
N ASN A 72 -3.65 -7.39 -1.03
CA ASN A 72 -4.24 -8.36 -0.10
C ASN A 72 -5.76 -8.39 -0.15
N CYS A 73 -6.38 -7.22 -0.31
CA CYS A 73 -7.84 -7.15 -0.39
C CYS A 73 -8.36 -7.87 -1.63
N GLN A 74 -7.63 -7.80 -2.74
CA GLN A 74 -8.03 -8.49 -3.96
C GLN A 74 -8.01 -10.00 -3.75
N VAL A 75 -6.98 -10.50 -3.08
CA VAL A 75 -6.88 -11.93 -2.79
C VAL A 75 -8.00 -12.35 -1.84
N ALA A 76 -8.34 -11.49 -0.88
CA ALA A 76 -9.39 -11.80 0.09
C ALA A 76 -10.80 -11.76 -0.50
N CYS A 77 -10.99 -11.07 -1.62
CA CYS A 77 -12.32 -10.97 -2.22
C CYS A 77 -12.65 -12.23 -3.02
N LEU A 78 -13.53 -13.06 -2.48
CA LEU A 78 -13.90 -14.31 -3.09
C LEU A 78 -14.75 -14.14 -4.34
N PHE A 79 -15.24 -12.93 -4.59
CA PHE A 79 -16.17 -12.66 -5.69
C PHE A 79 -15.50 -11.88 -6.81
N ASN A 80 -14.19 -11.70 -6.72
CA ASN A 80 -13.41 -11.01 -7.75
C ASN A 80 -13.93 -9.60 -8.05
N ALA A 81 -14.37 -8.91 -7.01
CA ALA A 81 -14.92 -7.56 -7.15
C ALA A 81 -13.87 -6.47 -7.15
N ILE A 82 -12.62 -6.79 -6.77
CA ILE A 82 -11.58 -5.80 -6.58
C ILE A 82 -10.50 -5.96 -7.64
N THR A 83 -10.12 -4.85 -8.27
CA THR A 83 -9.06 -4.84 -9.26
C THR A 83 -8.04 -3.76 -8.93
N PHE A 84 -6.83 -3.93 -9.42
CA PHE A 84 -5.72 -3.00 -9.26
C PHE A 84 -5.11 -2.70 -10.62
N PRO A 85 -4.29 -1.64 -10.72
CA PRO A 85 -3.56 -1.39 -11.96
C PRO A 85 -2.64 -2.55 -12.30
N ASP A 86 -2.25 -2.64 -13.56
CA ASP A 86 -1.41 -3.72 -14.04
C ASP A 86 -0.02 -3.67 -13.40
N LYS A 87 0.61 -4.84 -13.32
CA LYS A 87 1.96 -4.93 -12.75
C LYS A 87 2.98 -4.14 -13.55
N SER A 88 2.75 -3.96 -14.84
CA SER A 88 3.66 -3.17 -15.67
C SER A 88 3.69 -1.72 -15.23
N TYR A 89 2.55 -1.19 -14.78
CA TYR A 89 2.50 0.15 -14.23
C TYR A 89 3.35 0.24 -12.96
N LEU A 90 3.21 -0.74 -12.07
CA LEU A 90 3.97 -0.76 -10.84
C LEU A 90 5.46 -0.81 -11.14
N LYS A 91 5.87 -1.63 -12.11
CA LYS A 91 7.26 -1.72 -12.49
C LYS A 91 7.79 -0.37 -12.98
N SER A 92 6.99 0.34 -13.77
CA SER A 92 7.41 1.64 -14.27
C SER A 92 7.58 2.65 -13.14
N VAL A 93 6.73 2.59 -12.12
CA VAL A 93 6.86 3.46 -10.97
C VAL A 93 8.15 3.15 -10.22
N LEU A 94 8.42 1.86 -10.01
CA LEU A 94 9.65 1.45 -9.32
C LEU A 94 10.90 1.88 -10.07
N GLU A 95 10.87 1.79 -11.39
CA GLU A 95 12.01 2.19 -12.20
C GLU A 95 12.24 3.69 -12.19
N SER A 96 11.22 4.46 -11.82
CA SER A 96 11.34 5.91 -11.76
C SER A 96 12.03 6.40 -10.50
N ILE A 97 12.24 5.52 -9.52
CA ILE A 97 12.88 5.90 -8.26
C ILE A 97 14.38 6.10 -8.52
N PRO A 98 14.92 7.31 -8.22
CA PRO A 98 16.34 7.56 -8.44
C PRO A 98 17.19 6.60 -7.61
N ARG A 99 18.26 6.10 -8.22
CA ARG A 99 19.17 5.17 -7.54
C ARG A 99 19.73 5.77 -6.26
N GLU A 100 20.07 7.05 -6.30
CA GLU A 100 20.60 7.73 -5.14
C GLU A 100 19.60 7.71 -3.99
N ARG A 101 18.35 7.88 -4.31
CA ARG A 101 17.30 7.85 -3.31
C ARG A 101 17.21 6.48 -2.65
N MET A 102 17.28 5.43 -3.47
CA MET A 102 17.24 4.06 -2.95
C MET A 102 18.43 3.78 -2.06
N GLN A 103 19.61 4.27 -2.43
CA GLN A 103 20.80 4.05 -1.64
C GLN A 103 20.71 4.76 -0.30
N LYS A 104 20.13 5.96 -0.27
CA LYS A 104 19.94 6.68 0.98
C LYS A 104 18.95 5.96 1.88
N GLU A 105 17.89 5.46 1.31
CA GLU A 105 16.89 4.74 2.09
C GLU A 105 17.44 3.43 2.64
N LEU A 106 18.24 2.74 1.83
CA LEU A 106 18.88 1.52 2.27
C LEU A 106 19.82 1.80 3.44
N GLN A 107 20.64 2.84 3.32
CA GLN A 107 21.58 3.19 4.37
C GLN A 107 20.85 3.55 5.65
N LYS A 108 19.75 4.30 5.54
CA LYS A 108 18.96 4.65 6.70
C LYS A 108 18.38 3.41 7.37
N LYS A 109 17.87 2.50 6.57
CA LYS A 109 17.27 1.28 7.11
C LYS A 109 18.31 0.42 7.84
N ILE A 110 19.51 0.32 7.28
CA ILE A 110 20.59 -0.43 7.91
C ILE A 110 21.04 0.26 9.19
N ASN A 111 21.13 1.60 9.17
CA ASN A 111 21.52 2.34 10.36
C ASN A 111 20.51 2.16 11.50
N ASP A 112 19.22 2.11 11.15
CA ASP A 112 18.17 1.92 12.14
C ASP A 112 18.08 0.46 12.59
N ASN A 113 18.58 -0.44 11.78
CA ASN A 113 18.51 -1.89 12.03
C ASN A 113 19.84 -2.57 11.66
N PRO A 114 20.90 -2.34 12.46
CA PRO A 114 22.23 -2.85 12.09
C PRO A 114 22.29 -4.37 11.88
N SER A 115 21.39 -5.10 12.51
CA SER A 115 21.37 -6.56 12.36
C SER A 115 21.09 -6.99 10.93
N LEU A 116 20.49 -6.13 10.13
CA LEU A 116 20.22 -6.49 8.74
C LEU A 116 21.50 -6.68 7.94
N LEU A 117 22.52 -5.88 8.22
CA LEU A 117 23.79 -6.02 7.54
C LEU A 117 24.50 -7.31 7.93
N ALA A 118 24.49 -7.61 9.22
CA ALA A 118 25.11 -8.85 9.73
C ALA A 118 24.41 -10.07 9.16
N LEU A 119 23.09 -10.00 9.07
CA LEU A 119 22.30 -11.10 8.54
C LEU A 119 22.65 -11.35 7.08
N ALA A 120 22.81 -10.28 6.32
CA ALA A 120 23.12 -10.41 4.91
C ALA A 120 24.50 -11.02 4.68
N VAL A 121 25.41 -10.81 5.59
CA VAL A 121 26.77 -11.28 5.42
C VAL A 121 26.98 -12.68 5.95
N ASN A 122 26.44 -12.98 7.10
CA ASN A 122 26.78 -14.22 7.79
C ASN A 122 25.65 -15.22 7.91
N ASP A 123 24.51 -14.78 8.32
CA ASP A 123 23.48 -15.70 8.76
C ASP A 123 22.73 -16.39 7.66
N VAL A 124 22.77 -15.80 6.48
CA VAL A 124 22.11 -16.39 5.32
C VAL A 124 22.71 -17.75 5.00
N HIS A 125 23.95 -17.93 5.31
CA HIS A 125 24.65 -19.19 4.98
C HIS A 125 24.71 -20.19 6.10
N SER A 126 24.17 -19.85 7.22
CA SER A 126 24.22 -20.78 8.34
C SER A 126 22.88 -21.52 8.52
#